data_4d3dc56de84c531b420a575db2d4b00e
#
_entry.id   4d3dc56de84c531b420a575db2d4b00e
#
_cell.length_a   1.000
_cell.length_b   1.000
_cell.length_c   1.000
_cell.angle_alpha   90.00
_cell.angle_beta   90.00
_cell.angle_gamma   90.00
#
_symmetry.space_group_name_H-M   'P 1'
#
loop_
_entity.id
_entity.type
_entity.pdbx_description
1 polymer ?
#
loop_
_entity_poly.entity_id
_entity_poly.type
_entity_poly.pdbx_seq_one_letter_code
_entity_poly.pdbx_strand_id
1 'polypeptide(L)'
;CLLIDWSYPGSDAFYESVHKADILLNEKIDAMDKQSLVKVKCVGHTHIDMAWLWRLKHTHEKASRSFATVLRMMEMFPEYIFLQTQPQLYEYIKEDFPEIYAEIKKRVEEGRWEVDGGMWVEADCNLTSGESLTRQILIGSKFIKDEFGKEVEYLWLPDVFGYSWALPQILKKSGIDMFMTTKISWNQFNRMPHDTFRWKGMDGSEVLTHFITTPEPWNEPGSWFYTYNGLLTAKTVKGVWDAYSEKEMNKELLVSYGYGDGGGGVNRDLLERRRRINKIPGLPSLETSTAGEYFKDLKETVKNTDKYVHTWDGELYLEYHRGTYTSQGYNKRMNRKMELLYRRAEWLSAMQAARKGDLSLAEQEALTEGWKLILTNQFHDIIPGSSIHEVYEDSRKDYAKIEQIAEQVVDHYLEQSVSEDSQGFTVYNASGWDLDEIVAVPTGKEGVFTDAQGNVLPSQKVDNVTYVQAEAVPAMGHHMILSLIHISEPTRLG
;
A
#
# COMPACT_ATOMS: atom_id res chain seq x y z
N CYS A 1 34.57 11.78 -29.57
CA CYS A 1 35.46 10.58 -29.57
C CYS A 1 36.75 10.77 -30.36
N LEU A 2 36.73 11.43 -31.54
CA LEU A 2 37.92 11.61 -32.38
C LEU A 2 39.02 12.51 -31.77
N LEU A 3 38.68 13.31 -30.76
CA LEU A 3 39.62 14.19 -30.04
C LEU A 3 40.27 13.52 -28.84
N ILE A 4 39.81 12.32 -28.46
CA ILE A 4 40.35 11.60 -27.32
C ILE A 4 41.57 10.79 -27.73
N ASP A 5 42.68 10.97 -27.01
CA ASP A 5 43.89 10.20 -27.20
C ASP A 5 43.77 8.83 -26.53
N TRP A 6 43.52 7.83 -27.34
CA TRP A 6 43.34 6.43 -26.91
C TRP A 6 44.65 5.64 -26.86
N SER A 7 45.80 6.29 -27.08
CA SER A 7 47.10 5.60 -27.11
C SER A 7 47.43 4.92 -25.78
N TYR A 8 47.14 5.62 -24.67
CA TYR A 8 47.35 5.09 -23.31
C TYR A 8 46.16 5.47 -22.39
N PRO A 9 45.06 4.71 -22.44
CA PRO A 9 43.88 4.97 -21.57
C PRO A 9 44.27 4.99 -20.09
N GLY A 10 43.84 6.03 -19.37
CA GLY A 10 44.16 6.22 -17.97
C GLY A 10 45.42 7.07 -17.69
N SER A 11 46.17 7.48 -18.71
CA SER A 11 47.30 8.43 -18.57
C SER A 11 46.78 9.88 -18.41
N ASP A 12 47.65 10.78 -17.95
CA ASP A 12 47.32 12.21 -17.86
C ASP A 12 46.98 12.78 -19.24
N ALA A 13 47.70 12.42 -20.29
CA ALA A 13 47.39 12.80 -21.68
C ALA A 13 46.00 12.35 -22.13
N PHE A 14 45.61 11.13 -21.78
CA PHE A 14 44.26 10.62 -22.03
C PHE A 14 43.20 11.52 -21.33
N TYR A 15 43.34 11.78 -20.02
CA TYR A 15 42.39 12.60 -19.29
C TYR A 15 42.36 14.05 -19.77
N GLU A 16 43.48 14.65 -20.12
CA GLU A 16 43.52 15.98 -20.73
C GLU A 16 42.75 16.01 -22.08
N SER A 17 42.91 14.99 -22.91
CA SER A 17 42.21 14.88 -24.17
C SER A 17 40.68 14.68 -23.99
N VAL A 18 40.28 13.89 -22.98
CA VAL A 18 38.88 13.72 -22.59
C VAL A 18 38.28 15.07 -22.15
N HIS A 19 39.00 15.82 -21.31
CA HIS A 19 38.54 17.13 -20.85
C HIS A 19 38.38 18.14 -22.01
N LYS A 20 39.31 18.21 -22.91
CA LYS A 20 39.23 19.04 -24.15
C LYS A 20 38.02 18.63 -25.01
N ALA A 21 37.79 17.34 -25.15
CA ALA A 21 36.66 16.81 -25.92
C ALA A 21 35.30 17.12 -25.25
N ASP A 22 35.25 17.07 -23.94
CA ASP A 22 34.04 17.39 -23.15
C ASP A 22 33.67 18.90 -23.27
N ILE A 23 34.66 19.79 -23.13
CA ILE A 23 34.47 21.25 -23.32
C ILE A 23 33.89 21.52 -24.70
N LEU A 24 34.56 21.04 -25.78
CA LEU A 24 34.12 21.30 -27.16
C LEU A 24 32.73 20.70 -27.44
N LEU A 25 32.42 19.53 -26.87
CA LEU A 25 31.09 18.89 -27.00
C LEU A 25 29.99 19.77 -26.34
N ASN A 26 30.24 20.24 -25.12
CA ASN A 26 29.30 21.11 -24.40
C ASN A 26 29.10 22.44 -25.16
N GLU A 27 30.18 23.09 -25.61
CA GLU A 27 30.06 24.32 -26.41
C GLU A 27 29.21 24.14 -27.68
N LYS A 28 29.37 23.00 -28.38
CA LYS A 28 28.58 22.71 -29.58
C LYS A 28 27.10 22.40 -29.23
N ILE A 29 26.85 21.66 -28.17
CA ILE A 29 25.49 21.37 -27.72
C ILE A 29 24.77 22.63 -27.24
N ASP A 30 25.47 23.48 -26.45
CA ASP A 30 24.90 24.72 -25.90
C ASP A 30 24.61 25.77 -27.03
N ALA A 31 25.33 25.69 -28.17
CA ALA A 31 25.07 26.49 -29.36
C ALA A 31 23.89 26.01 -30.22
N MET A 32 23.34 24.83 -29.95
CA MET A 32 22.19 24.29 -30.68
C MET A 32 20.90 24.81 -30.07
N ASP A 33 19.92 25.15 -30.91
CA ASP A 33 18.58 25.50 -30.47
C ASP A 33 17.89 24.27 -29.87
N LYS A 34 17.48 24.38 -28.61
CA LYS A 34 16.77 23.33 -27.92
C LYS A 34 15.31 23.73 -27.78
N GLN A 35 14.48 23.29 -28.72
CA GLN A 35 13.03 23.41 -28.61
C GLN A 35 12.44 22.03 -28.29
N SER A 36 11.70 21.93 -27.20
CA SER A 36 10.90 20.74 -26.87
C SER A 36 9.51 21.17 -26.46
N LEU A 37 8.51 20.61 -27.12
CA LEU A 37 7.09 20.75 -26.76
C LEU A 37 6.69 19.80 -25.62
N VAL A 38 7.54 18.83 -25.28
CA VAL A 38 7.29 17.81 -24.29
C VAL A 38 8.21 18.04 -23.10
N LYS A 39 7.63 18.04 -21.91
CA LYS A 39 8.34 18.08 -20.65
C LYS A 39 8.25 16.72 -19.94
N VAL A 40 9.28 16.36 -19.20
CA VAL A 40 9.29 15.19 -18.35
C VAL A 40 9.70 15.63 -16.94
N LYS A 41 8.76 15.53 -16.02
CA LYS A 41 8.98 15.71 -14.59
C LYS A 41 9.71 14.49 -14.05
N CYS A 42 10.88 14.71 -13.47
CA CYS A 42 11.76 13.64 -12.96
C CYS A 42 11.65 13.61 -11.44
N VAL A 43 11.09 12.53 -10.91
CA VAL A 43 10.95 12.27 -9.48
C VAL A 43 11.90 11.16 -9.09
N GLY A 44 12.87 11.44 -8.22
CA GLY A 44 13.75 10.42 -7.66
C GLY A 44 12.95 9.50 -6.75
N HIS A 45 13.13 8.20 -6.89
CA HIS A 45 12.37 7.22 -6.12
C HIS A 45 13.19 5.95 -5.87
N THR A 46 12.82 5.20 -4.86
CA THR A 46 13.24 3.82 -4.67
C THR A 46 12.07 3.01 -4.15
N HIS A 47 11.54 2.13 -5.00
CA HIS A 47 10.63 1.11 -4.53
C HIS A 47 11.39 0.12 -3.66
N ILE A 48 10.90 -0.16 -2.45
CA ILE A 48 11.50 -1.13 -1.54
C ILE A 48 10.43 -2.13 -1.14
N ASP A 49 10.58 -3.36 -1.59
CA ASP A 49 9.74 -4.45 -1.14
C ASP A 49 9.93 -4.69 0.34
N MET A 50 8.82 -4.67 1.09
CA MET A 50 8.82 -4.98 2.53
C MET A 50 9.40 -6.37 2.80
N ALA A 51 9.06 -7.32 1.94
CA ALA A 51 9.65 -8.64 1.84
C ALA A 51 9.37 -9.20 0.44
N TRP A 52 10.28 -10.00 -0.09
CA TRP A 52 10.15 -10.69 -1.39
C TRP A 52 11.17 -11.82 -1.47
N LEU A 53 12.34 -11.58 -2.09
CA LEU A 53 13.50 -12.49 -2.07
C LEU A 53 14.37 -12.30 -0.80
N TRP A 54 13.84 -11.60 0.17
CA TRP A 54 14.41 -11.33 1.50
C TRP A 54 13.29 -11.14 2.52
N ARG A 55 13.65 -11.24 3.80
CA ARG A 55 12.73 -11.11 4.93
C ARG A 55 12.62 -9.65 5.41
N LEU A 56 11.55 -9.32 6.15
CA LEU A 56 11.33 -8.01 6.78
C LEU A 56 12.56 -7.49 7.54
N LYS A 57 13.25 -8.34 8.29
CA LYS A 57 14.46 -7.94 9.03
C LYS A 57 15.58 -7.37 8.14
N HIS A 58 15.65 -7.77 6.87
CA HIS A 58 16.64 -7.23 5.93
C HIS A 58 16.19 -5.88 5.36
N THR A 59 14.90 -5.59 5.41
CA THR A 59 14.31 -4.35 4.89
C THR A 59 14.67 -3.16 5.76
N HIS A 60 14.81 -3.34 7.07
CA HIS A 60 15.37 -2.33 7.98
C HIS A 60 16.73 -1.83 7.47
N GLU A 61 17.64 -2.75 7.17
CA GLU A 61 18.97 -2.42 6.63
C GLU A 61 18.93 -1.86 5.21
N LYS A 62 18.05 -2.39 4.35
CA LYS A 62 17.89 -1.88 2.97
C LYS A 62 17.39 -0.44 2.96
N ALA A 63 16.41 -0.12 3.80
CA ALA A 63 15.90 1.24 3.95
C ALA A 63 16.98 2.19 4.45
N SER A 64 17.72 1.84 5.50
CA SER A 64 18.77 2.69 6.06
C SER A 64 19.87 3.02 5.05
N ARG A 65 20.35 2.02 4.31
CA ARG A 65 21.37 2.22 3.25
C ARG A 65 20.84 3.10 2.11
N SER A 66 19.62 2.86 1.68
CA SER A 66 19.00 3.62 0.60
C SER A 66 18.80 5.08 1.01
N PHE A 67 18.25 5.31 2.20
CA PHE A 67 17.95 6.66 2.69
C PHE A 67 19.23 7.45 3.01
N ALA A 68 20.25 6.82 3.59
CA ALA A 68 21.55 7.44 3.77
C ALA A 68 22.20 7.84 2.42
N THR A 69 22.05 6.99 1.39
CA THR A 69 22.51 7.29 0.04
C THR A 69 21.76 8.50 -0.55
N VAL A 70 20.43 8.53 -0.42
CA VAL A 70 19.60 9.66 -0.88
C VAL A 70 20.02 10.96 -0.20
N LEU A 71 20.18 10.97 1.11
CA LEU A 71 20.64 12.15 1.87
C LEU A 71 22.00 12.63 1.38
N ARG A 72 22.95 11.71 1.14
CA ARG A 72 24.25 12.04 0.57
C ARG A 72 24.15 12.60 -0.85
N MET A 73 23.29 12.07 -1.68
CA MET A 73 23.04 12.62 -3.02
C MET A 73 22.43 14.03 -2.94
N MET A 74 21.54 14.29 -1.99
CA MET A 74 20.98 15.65 -1.77
C MET A 74 22.03 16.68 -1.38
N GLU A 75 23.07 16.31 -0.64
CA GLU A 75 24.19 17.19 -0.34
C GLU A 75 25.00 17.56 -1.61
N MET A 76 25.18 16.59 -2.50
CA MET A 76 25.99 16.77 -3.74
C MET A 76 25.21 17.43 -4.86
N PHE A 77 23.88 17.29 -4.87
CA PHE A 77 22.96 17.77 -5.91
C PHE A 77 21.82 18.54 -5.27
N PRO A 78 21.97 19.88 -5.10
CA PRO A 78 20.97 20.71 -4.43
C PRO A 78 19.59 20.68 -5.06
N GLU A 79 19.50 20.43 -6.36
CA GLU A 79 18.25 20.31 -7.09
C GLU A 79 17.58 18.94 -6.98
N TYR A 80 18.19 17.96 -6.33
CA TYR A 80 17.64 16.61 -6.22
C TYR A 80 16.43 16.56 -5.29
N ILE A 81 15.32 16.04 -5.80
CA ILE A 81 14.08 15.78 -5.07
C ILE A 81 13.84 14.25 -5.09
N PHE A 82 13.39 13.74 -3.96
CA PHE A 82 13.16 12.31 -3.77
C PHE A 82 11.79 12.07 -3.14
N LEU A 83 11.07 11.08 -3.65
CA LEU A 83 9.82 10.57 -3.10
C LEU A 83 10.06 9.25 -2.40
N GLN A 84 9.54 9.09 -1.20
CA GLN A 84 9.39 7.79 -0.55
C GLN A 84 7.99 7.65 0.01
N THR A 85 7.36 6.55 -0.36
CA THR A 85 6.08 6.07 0.15
C THR A 85 6.29 5.11 1.33
N GLN A 86 5.24 4.41 1.78
CA GLN A 86 5.29 3.36 2.79
C GLN A 86 5.75 3.83 4.19
N PRO A 87 4.85 4.39 5.01
CA PRO A 87 5.10 4.78 6.40
C PRO A 87 5.81 3.74 7.25
N GLN A 88 5.60 2.44 7.02
CA GLN A 88 6.31 1.37 7.73
C GLN A 88 7.84 1.46 7.59
N LEU A 89 8.35 1.91 6.44
CA LEU A 89 9.79 2.11 6.26
C LEU A 89 10.32 3.24 7.14
N TYR A 90 9.56 4.32 7.25
CA TYR A 90 9.92 5.44 8.15
C TYR A 90 9.86 5.04 9.62
N GLU A 91 8.90 4.18 10.00
CA GLU A 91 8.84 3.67 11.38
C GLU A 91 10.09 2.84 11.71
N TYR A 92 10.54 1.96 10.83
CA TYR A 92 11.80 1.23 10.99
C TYR A 92 13.00 2.16 11.13
N ILE A 93 13.09 3.20 10.31
CA ILE A 93 14.20 4.17 10.39
C ILE A 93 14.11 5.01 11.66
N LYS A 94 12.91 5.38 12.10
CA LYS A 94 12.73 6.12 13.36
C LYS A 94 13.19 5.33 14.57
N GLU A 95 12.94 4.01 14.58
CA GLU A 95 13.33 3.12 15.66
C GLU A 95 14.83 2.78 15.64
N ASP A 96 15.35 2.35 14.49
CA ASP A 96 16.69 1.77 14.38
C ASP A 96 17.78 2.81 14.08
N PHE A 97 17.45 3.92 13.40
CA PHE A 97 18.38 4.91 12.88
C PHE A 97 17.85 6.34 13.06
N PRO A 98 17.62 6.80 14.31
CA PRO A 98 16.97 8.09 14.59
C PRO A 98 17.72 9.30 14.02
N GLU A 99 19.03 9.21 13.82
CA GLU A 99 19.84 10.25 13.18
C GLU A 99 19.51 10.39 11.69
N ILE A 100 19.28 9.28 10.98
CA ILE A 100 18.83 9.29 9.57
C ILE A 100 17.42 9.87 9.51
N TYR A 101 16.55 9.47 10.42
CA TYR A 101 15.19 9.99 10.51
C TYR A 101 15.13 11.50 10.72
N ALA A 102 15.97 12.03 11.59
CA ALA A 102 16.06 13.47 11.84
C ALA A 102 16.51 14.25 10.59
N GLU A 103 17.46 13.71 9.82
CA GLU A 103 17.89 14.33 8.55
C GLU A 103 16.79 14.25 7.48
N ILE A 104 16.03 13.15 7.41
CA ILE A 104 14.86 13.05 6.52
C ILE A 104 13.86 14.15 6.84
N LYS A 105 13.51 14.38 8.11
CA LYS A 105 12.59 15.45 8.52
C LYS A 105 13.03 16.82 8.01
N LYS A 106 14.32 17.14 8.11
CA LYS A 106 14.87 18.40 7.55
C LYS A 106 14.66 18.50 6.04
N ARG A 107 14.90 17.41 5.30
CA ARG A 107 14.70 17.40 3.84
C ARG A 107 13.22 17.51 3.45
N VAL A 108 12.32 16.98 4.27
CA VAL A 108 10.87 17.18 4.10
C VAL A 108 10.48 18.65 4.32
N GLU A 109 11.01 19.31 5.35
CA GLU A 109 10.80 20.73 5.61
C GLU A 109 11.36 21.61 4.48
N GLU A 110 12.50 21.24 3.90
CA GLU A 110 13.10 21.89 2.73
C GLU A 110 12.31 21.67 1.42
N GLY A 111 11.32 20.77 1.40
CA GLY A 111 10.57 20.38 0.19
C GLY A 111 11.36 19.51 -0.78
N ARG A 112 12.46 18.89 -0.33
CA ARG A 112 13.35 18.06 -1.15
C ARG A 112 13.13 16.57 -0.97
N TRP A 113 12.44 16.19 0.09
CA TRP A 113 11.98 14.82 0.35
C TRP A 113 10.46 14.85 0.44
N GLU A 114 9.81 14.24 -0.54
CA GLU A 114 8.38 14.11 -0.60
C GLU A 114 7.94 12.86 0.17
N VAL A 115 6.99 13.04 1.07
CA VAL A 115 6.34 11.96 1.83
C VAL A 115 4.88 11.92 1.46
N ASP A 116 4.46 10.89 0.74
CA ASP A 116 3.07 10.68 0.30
C ASP A 116 2.87 9.20 -0.08
N GLY A 117 1.88 8.88 -0.88
CA GLY A 117 1.63 7.53 -1.39
C GLY A 117 0.45 6.81 -0.75
N GLY A 118 -0.10 7.35 0.34
CA GLY A 118 -1.42 7.05 0.87
C GLY A 118 -1.52 5.89 1.85
N MET A 119 -0.92 4.75 1.58
CA MET A 119 -1.08 3.52 2.37
C MET A 119 0.07 3.30 3.36
N TRP A 120 -0.19 2.53 4.42
CA TRP A 120 0.82 2.09 5.39
C TRP A 120 1.98 1.34 4.74
N VAL A 121 1.66 0.40 3.85
CA VAL A 121 2.57 -0.24 2.89
C VAL A 121 1.89 -0.27 1.52
N GLU A 122 2.62 -0.54 0.45
CA GLU A 122 2.04 -0.76 -0.89
C GLU A 122 1.32 -2.11 -0.94
N ALA A 123 0.08 -2.13 -0.44
CA ALA A 123 -0.70 -3.33 -0.20
C ALA A 123 -1.30 -3.93 -1.47
N ASP A 124 -1.46 -5.26 -1.48
CA ASP A 124 -2.33 -5.94 -2.43
C ASP A 124 -3.76 -5.39 -2.35
N CYS A 125 -4.36 -5.12 -3.51
CA CYS A 125 -5.67 -4.47 -3.62
C CYS A 125 -6.80 -5.43 -4.03
N ASN A 126 -6.55 -6.73 -4.10
CA ASN A 126 -7.53 -7.74 -4.50
C ASN A 126 -7.85 -8.73 -3.38
N LEU A 127 -6.85 -9.15 -2.60
CA LEU A 127 -6.99 -10.14 -1.52
C LEU A 127 -7.34 -9.51 -0.18
N THR A 128 -7.06 -8.23 -0.02
CA THR A 128 -7.39 -7.43 1.16
C THR A 128 -8.86 -7.01 1.16
N SER A 129 -9.46 -6.91 2.36
CA SER A 129 -10.83 -6.40 2.47
C SER A 129 -10.91 -4.88 2.31
N GLY A 130 -12.11 -4.36 2.05
CA GLY A 130 -12.36 -2.92 2.03
C GLY A 130 -12.05 -2.24 3.37
N GLU A 131 -12.26 -2.93 4.50
CA GLU A 131 -11.84 -2.49 5.83
C GLU A 131 -10.32 -2.29 5.88
N SER A 132 -9.56 -3.30 5.46
CA SER A 132 -8.11 -3.23 5.44
C SER A 132 -7.58 -2.14 4.52
N LEU A 133 -8.12 -1.99 3.32
CA LEU A 133 -7.72 -0.90 2.41
C LEU A 133 -8.01 0.48 3.01
N THR A 134 -9.13 0.63 3.72
CA THR A 134 -9.43 1.86 4.47
C THR A 134 -8.41 2.08 5.60
N ARG A 135 -8.01 1.02 6.32
CA ARG A 135 -6.99 1.08 7.38
C ARG A 135 -5.60 1.37 6.86
N GLN A 136 -5.24 0.81 5.71
CA GLN A 136 -3.98 1.15 5.02
C GLN A 136 -3.86 2.67 4.84
N ILE A 137 -4.93 3.31 4.34
CA ILE A 137 -4.96 4.76 4.12
C ILE A 137 -5.05 5.51 5.45
N LEU A 138 -5.90 5.09 6.38
CA LEU A 138 -6.09 5.78 7.65
C LEU A 138 -4.80 5.83 8.48
N ILE A 139 -4.15 4.68 8.67
CA ILE A 139 -2.93 4.57 9.48
C ILE A 139 -1.75 5.23 8.74
N GLY A 140 -1.66 5.04 7.42
CA GLY A 140 -0.63 5.67 6.60
C GLY A 140 -0.73 7.19 6.62
N SER A 141 -1.91 7.74 6.35
CA SER A 141 -2.15 9.19 6.36
C SER A 141 -1.96 9.81 7.74
N LYS A 142 -2.42 9.10 8.80
CA LYS A 142 -2.21 9.55 10.17
C LYS A 142 -0.72 9.64 10.51
N PHE A 143 0.07 8.65 10.16
CA PHE A 143 1.52 8.66 10.37
C PHE A 143 2.19 9.83 9.66
N ILE A 144 1.88 10.03 8.37
CA ILE A 144 2.44 11.14 7.57
C ILE A 144 2.07 12.50 8.19
N LYS A 145 0.84 12.65 8.64
CA LYS A 145 0.38 13.89 9.29
C LYS A 145 1.06 14.13 10.63
N ASP A 146 1.10 13.11 11.49
CA ASP A 146 1.65 13.24 12.84
C ASP A 146 3.17 13.46 12.83
N GLU A 147 3.89 12.78 11.93
CA GLU A 147 5.34 12.80 11.89
C GLU A 147 5.92 13.94 11.01
N PHE A 148 5.25 14.29 9.93
CA PHE A 148 5.75 15.24 8.93
C PHE A 148 4.87 16.47 8.72
N GLY A 149 3.67 16.51 9.32
CA GLY A 149 2.73 17.62 9.15
C GLY A 149 2.18 17.75 7.73
N LYS A 150 2.20 16.70 6.94
CA LYS A 150 1.74 16.66 5.54
C LYS A 150 0.41 15.94 5.42
N GLU A 151 -0.40 16.34 4.45
CA GLU A 151 -1.60 15.61 4.05
C GLU A 151 -1.26 14.71 2.85
N VAL A 152 -1.97 13.58 2.73
CA VAL A 152 -1.84 12.67 1.59
C VAL A 152 -2.67 13.20 0.42
N GLU A 153 -2.07 13.30 -0.77
CA GLU A 153 -2.71 13.87 -1.95
C GLU A 153 -3.01 12.83 -3.04
N TYR A 154 -2.28 11.71 -3.06
CA TYR A 154 -2.41 10.68 -4.09
C TYR A 154 -2.09 9.28 -3.56
N LEU A 155 -2.56 8.27 -4.28
CA LEU A 155 -2.16 6.87 -4.05
C LEU A 155 -1.08 6.48 -5.06
N TRP A 156 0.03 5.95 -4.54
CA TRP A 156 1.19 5.52 -5.32
C TRP A 156 1.44 4.03 -5.13
N LEU A 157 1.05 3.20 -6.12
CA LEU A 157 1.21 1.74 -6.09
C LEU A 157 1.84 1.27 -7.41
N PRO A 158 3.15 1.38 -7.58
CA PRO A 158 3.80 1.11 -8.86
C PRO A 158 3.80 -0.36 -9.24
N ASP A 159 3.88 -1.28 -8.26
CA ASP A 159 4.13 -2.71 -8.50
C ASP A 159 3.02 -3.67 -8.03
N VAL A 160 1.86 -3.20 -7.63
CA VAL A 160 0.77 -4.05 -7.12
C VAL A 160 0.06 -4.79 -8.26
N PHE A 161 -0.37 -6.04 -8.01
CA PHE A 161 -0.76 -7.02 -9.03
C PHE A 161 -2.25 -6.95 -9.40
N GLY A 162 -2.72 -5.76 -9.66
CA GLY A 162 -4.12 -5.48 -10.02
C GLY A 162 -4.89 -4.79 -8.89
N TYR A 163 -6.00 -4.13 -9.26
CA TYR A 163 -6.72 -3.22 -8.37
C TYR A 163 -8.21 -3.43 -8.48
N SER A 164 -8.83 -3.67 -7.32
CA SER A 164 -10.28 -3.87 -7.22
C SER A 164 -11.07 -2.65 -7.69
N TRP A 165 -12.18 -2.89 -8.35
CA TRP A 165 -13.16 -1.88 -8.74
C TRP A 165 -13.76 -1.09 -7.56
N ALA A 166 -13.60 -1.58 -6.32
CA ALA A 166 -13.99 -0.86 -5.11
C ALA A 166 -12.99 0.23 -4.69
N LEU A 167 -11.76 0.21 -5.21
CA LEU A 167 -10.71 1.13 -4.75
C LEU A 167 -11.01 2.61 -5.02
N PRO A 168 -11.58 3.04 -6.16
CA PRO A 168 -11.93 4.44 -6.37
C PRO A 168 -12.88 5.01 -5.32
N GLN A 169 -13.86 4.22 -4.86
CA GLN A 169 -14.77 4.59 -3.78
C GLN A 169 -14.02 4.85 -2.47
N ILE A 170 -13.11 3.94 -2.10
CA ILE A 170 -12.32 4.04 -0.88
C ILE A 170 -11.42 5.28 -0.94
N LEU A 171 -10.72 5.48 -2.05
CA LEU A 171 -9.87 6.65 -2.27
C LEU A 171 -10.66 7.95 -2.15
N LYS A 172 -11.76 8.06 -2.89
CA LYS A 172 -12.57 9.27 -2.92
C LYS A 172 -13.14 9.62 -1.55
N LYS A 173 -13.61 8.63 -0.79
CA LYS A 173 -14.10 8.82 0.59
C LYS A 173 -13.00 9.11 1.59
N SER A 174 -11.75 8.78 1.28
CA SER A 174 -10.56 9.13 2.05
C SER A 174 -9.95 10.47 1.66
N GLY A 175 -10.55 11.21 0.73
CA GLY A 175 -10.06 12.51 0.26
C GLY A 175 -8.99 12.44 -0.82
N ILE A 176 -8.69 11.25 -1.36
CA ILE A 176 -7.70 11.01 -2.41
C ILE A 176 -8.42 10.92 -3.75
N ASP A 177 -8.04 11.75 -4.71
CA ASP A 177 -8.66 11.80 -6.03
C ASP A 177 -7.68 11.54 -7.19
N MET A 178 -6.47 11.08 -6.86
CA MET A 178 -5.41 10.74 -7.81
C MET A 178 -4.79 9.38 -7.50
N PHE A 179 -4.62 8.56 -8.54
CA PHE A 179 -4.02 7.22 -8.45
C PHE A 179 -2.93 7.02 -9.50
N MET A 180 -1.81 6.41 -9.11
CA MET A 180 -0.69 6.09 -10.00
C MET A 180 -0.29 4.62 -9.90
N THR A 181 -0.04 4.00 -11.05
CA THR A 181 0.61 2.69 -11.17
C THR A 181 1.42 2.56 -12.45
N THR A 182 2.18 1.48 -12.58
CA THR A 182 2.84 1.03 -13.81
C THR A 182 2.54 -0.43 -14.14
N LYS A 183 2.22 -1.23 -13.11
CA LYS A 183 2.17 -2.71 -13.21
C LYS A 183 1.14 -3.24 -14.20
N ILE A 184 0.04 -2.53 -14.43
CA ILE A 184 -1.01 -2.95 -15.37
C ILE A 184 -0.50 -2.99 -16.83
N SER A 185 0.62 -2.34 -17.14
CA SER A 185 1.27 -2.46 -18.45
C SER A 185 1.79 -3.88 -18.74
N TRP A 186 1.96 -4.72 -17.70
CA TRP A 186 2.51 -6.09 -17.82
C TRP A 186 1.48 -7.13 -18.29
N ASN A 187 0.36 -6.67 -18.85
CA ASN A 187 -0.60 -7.55 -19.50
C ASN A 187 -0.08 -8.04 -20.84
N GLN A 188 -0.16 -9.34 -21.05
CA GLN A 188 0.36 -10.00 -22.26
C GLN A 188 -0.60 -9.86 -23.44
N PHE A 189 -1.92 -9.99 -23.19
CA PHE A 189 -2.95 -10.06 -24.23
C PHE A 189 -3.88 -8.84 -24.23
N ASN A 190 -4.27 -8.35 -23.04
CA ASN A 190 -5.24 -7.28 -22.88
C ASN A 190 -4.61 -6.05 -22.24
N ARG A 191 -3.81 -5.33 -23.00
CA ARG A 191 -3.20 -4.09 -22.55
C ARG A 191 -4.25 -3.02 -22.32
N MET A 192 -4.11 -2.27 -21.23
CA MET A 192 -4.90 -1.05 -21.00
C MET A 192 -4.62 -0.05 -22.14
N PRO A 193 -5.66 0.45 -22.84
CA PRO A 193 -5.47 1.32 -24.00
C PRO A 193 -5.17 2.79 -23.64
N HIS A 194 -5.29 3.17 -22.38
CA HIS A 194 -5.14 4.53 -21.88
C HIS A 194 -4.13 4.58 -20.75
N ASP A 195 -3.33 5.64 -20.70
CA ASP A 195 -2.35 5.89 -19.65
C ASP A 195 -2.81 7.01 -18.69
N THR A 196 -3.71 7.90 -19.16
CA THR A 196 -4.34 8.93 -18.31
C THR A 196 -5.86 8.93 -18.57
N PHE A 197 -6.62 8.61 -17.51
CA PHE A 197 -8.07 8.44 -17.61
C PHE A 197 -8.76 8.64 -16.25
N ARG A 198 -10.10 8.75 -16.27
CA ARG A 198 -10.90 8.70 -15.03
C ARG A 198 -11.24 7.24 -14.74
N TRP A 199 -10.84 6.78 -13.56
CA TRP A 199 -11.20 5.45 -13.10
C TRP A 199 -12.44 5.53 -12.22
N LYS A 200 -13.52 4.89 -12.67
CA LYS A 200 -14.82 4.92 -12.02
C LYS A 200 -15.05 3.65 -11.20
N GLY A 201 -15.41 3.82 -9.95
CA GLY A 201 -15.73 2.76 -9.01
C GLY A 201 -17.18 2.31 -9.05
N MET A 202 -17.47 1.26 -8.29
CA MET A 202 -18.79 0.61 -8.21
C MET A 202 -19.91 1.56 -7.77
N ASP A 203 -19.61 2.56 -6.96
CA ASP A 203 -20.56 3.55 -6.44
C ASP A 203 -20.66 4.80 -7.32
N GLY A 204 -19.95 4.83 -8.45
CA GLY A 204 -19.87 5.97 -9.35
C GLY A 204 -18.80 7.01 -8.97
N SER A 205 -18.04 6.81 -7.89
CA SER A 205 -16.89 7.66 -7.55
C SER A 205 -15.82 7.60 -8.64
N GLU A 206 -15.23 8.74 -8.99
CA GLU A 206 -14.18 8.82 -9.99
C GLU A 206 -12.88 9.37 -9.37
N VAL A 207 -11.76 8.75 -9.71
CA VAL A 207 -10.40 9.23 -9.42
C VAL A 207 -9.63 9.39 -10.72
N LEU A 208 -8.80 10.43 -10.82
CA LEU A 208 -7.90 10.57 -11.95
C LEU A 208 -6.77 9.56 -11.82
N THR A 209 -6.53 8.79 -12.88
CA THR A 209 -5.53 7.74 -12.91
C THR A 209 -4.48 8.03 -13.96
N HIS A 210 -3.21 7.84 -13.60
CA HIS A 210 -2.08 7.97 -14.51
C HIS A 210 -1.15 6.77 -14.40
N PHE A 211 -0.79 6.18 -15.55
CA PHE A 211 0.24 5.16 -15.65
C PHE A 211 1.55 5.81 -16.11
N ILE A 212 2.61 5.59 -15.36
CA ILE A 212 3.95 6.00 -15.78
C ILE A 212 4.37 5.11 -16.94
N THR A 213 4.67 5.72 -18.08
CA THR A 213 4.98 5.03 -19.34
C THR A 213 6.48 4.87 -19.59
N THR A 214 7.28 4.82 -18.55
CA THR A 214 8.74 4.62 -18.64
C THR A 214 9.02 3.21 -19.15
N PRO A 215 9.60 3.01 -20.36
CA PRO A 215 9.89 1.66 -20.85
C PRO A 215 10.97 0.97 -20.02
N GLU A 216 10.80 -0.32 -19.80
CA GLU A 216 11.85 -1.15 -19.21
C GLU A 216 13.13 -1.09 -20.07
N PRO A 217 14.32 -0.92 -19.46
CA PRO A 217 15.58 -0.74 -20.21
C PRO A 217 15.97 -1.93 -21.11
N TRP A 218 15.55 -3.14 -20.73
CA TRP A 218 15.83 -4.39 -21.44
C TRP A 218 14.83 -4.71 -22.56
N ASN A 219 13.74 -3.92 -22.66
CA ASN A 219 12.71 -4.15 -23.66
C ASN A 219 13.21 -3.90 -25.08
N GLU A 220 12.81 -4.78 -25.99
CA GLU A 220 12.93 -4.56 -27.43
C GLU A 220 12.08 -3.34 -27.86
N PRO A 221 12.47 -2.67 -28.98
CA PRO A 221 11.67 -1.59 -29.54
C PRO A 221 10.22 -2.02 -29.78
N GLY A 222 9.27 -1.26 -29.25
CA GLY A 222 7.84 -1.55 -29.35
C GLY A 222 7.28 -2.45 -28.24
N SER A 223 8.12 -2.92 -27.32
CA SER A 223 7.65 -3.55 -26.08
C SER A 223 6.94 -2.53 -25.19
N TRP A 224 5.95 -2.98 -24.44
CA TRP A 224 5.06 -2.13 -23.63
C TRP A 224 5.14 -2.41 -22.14
N PHE A 225 6.18 -3.10 -21.66
CA PHE A 225 6.42 -3.23 -20.23
C PHE A 225 7.02 -1.94 -19.71
N TYR A 226 6.33 -1.32 -18.74
CA TYR A 226 6.77 -0.09 -18.10
C TYR A 226 7.37 -0.37 -16.74
N THR A 227 8.24 0.54 -16.31
CA THR A 227 8.91 0.46 -15.01
C THR A 227 8.79 1.73 -14.21
N TYR A 228 8.84 1.58 -12.90
CA TYR A 228 9.04 2.63 -11.91
C TYR A 228 10.53 2.79 -11.54
N ASN A 229 11.40 1.92 -12.04
CA ASN A 229 12.86 1.93 -11.85
C ASN A 229 13.57 2.59 -13.05
N GLY A 230 13.12 3.79 -13.42
CA GLY A 230 13.61 4.48 -14.60
C GLY A 230 15.13 4.73 -14.57
N LEU A 231 15.79 4.41 -15.68
CA LEU A 231 17.17 4.79 -15.93
C LEU A 231 17.17 5.99 -16.89
N LEU A 232 17.59 7.16 -16.47
CA LEU A 232 17.62 8.34 -17.32
C LEU A 232 18.65 8.20 -18.44
N THR A 233 18.22 7.59 -19.55
CA THR A 233 18.97 7.51 -20.81
C THR A 233 18.19 8.24 -21.91
N ALA A 234 18.83 8.59 -23.00
CA ALA A 234 18.14 9.19 -24.15
C ALA A 234 17.01 8.28 -24.68
N LYS A 235 17.22 6.96 -24.70
CA LYS A 235 16.21 5.95 -25.08
C LYS A 235 15.01 6.01 -24.14
N THR A 236 15.23 6.02 -22.82
CA THR A 236 14.18 6.06 -21.81
C THR A 236 13.38 7.34 -21.90
N VAL A 237 14.04 8.50 -21.92
CA VAL A 237 13.37 9.81 -21.97
C VAL A 237 12.53 9.98 -23.22
N LYS A 238 13.04 9.57 -24.39
CA LYS A 238 12.25 9.54 -25.62
C LYS A 238 11.12 8.52 -25.53
N GLY A 239 11.40 7.35 -24.98
CA GLY A 239 10.46 6.25 -24.86
C GLY A 239 9.24 6.55 -24.01
N VAL A 240 9.39 7.34 -22.94
CA VAL A 240 8.27 7.82 -22.11
C VAL A 240 7.22 8.53 -22.98
N TRP A 241 7.67 9.43 -23.87
CA TRP A 241 6.78 10.12 -24.80
C TRP A 241 6.26 9.20 -25.90
N ASP A 242 7.14 8.39 -26.51
CA ASP A 242 6.73 7.50 -27.60
C ASP A 242 5.64 6.52 -27.18
N ALA A 243 5.70 6.04 -25.93
CA ALA A 243 4.78 5.07 -25.38
C ALA A 243 3.44 5.68 -24.91
N TYR A 244 3.44 6.95 -24.48
CA TYR A 244 2.25 7.60 -23.91
C TYR A 244 1.10 7.72 -24.92
N SER A 245 -0.12 7.39 -24.50
CA SER A 245 -1.30 7.31 -25.37
C SER A 245 -1.97 8.67 -25.58
N GLU A 246 -2.16 9.50 -24.55
CA GLU A 246 -2.95 10.73 -24.60
C GLU A 246 -2.13 11.97 -25.00
N LYS A 247 -1.31 11.86 -26.06
CA LYS A 247 -0.39 12.89 -26.55
C LYS A 247 -1.07 14.20 -26.96
N GLU A 248 -2.30 14.15 -27.42
CA GLU A 248 -3.04 15.34 -27.81
C GLU A 248 -3.52 16.16 -26.60
N MET A 249 -3.77 15.48 -25.48
CA MET A 249 -4.25 16.09 -24.24
C MET A 249 -3.11 16.59 -23.38
N ASN A 250 -2.09 15.77 -23.17
CA ASN A 250 -1.02 16.07 -22.21
C ASN A 250 0.37 15.96 -22.84
N LYS A 251 1.21 16.97 -22.60
CA LYS A 251 2.60 17.03 -23.07
C LYS A 251 3.61 17.13 -21.91
N GLU A 252 3.12 17.02 -20.70
CA GLU A 252 3.94 16.91 -19.51
C GLU A 252 3.81 15.51 -18.92
N LEU A 253 4.90 14.79 -18.79
CA LEU A 253 4.94 13.39 -18.38
C LEU A 253 5.75 13.21 -17.11
N LEU A 254 5.53 12.11 -16.42
CA LEU A 254 6.24 11.74 -15.20
C LEU A 254 7.24 10.61 -15.49
N VAL A 255 8.43 10.74 -14.95
CA VAL A 255 9.40 9.66 -14.82
C VAL A 255 9.76 9.48 -13.35
N SER A 256 9.48 8.29 -12.83
CA SER A 256 10.07 7.82 -11.58
C SER A 256 11.41 7.16 -11.91
N TYR A 257 12.51 7.64 -11.31
CA TYR A 257 13.85 7.14 -11.63
C TYR A 257 14.66 6.80 -10.39
N GLY A 258 15.46 5.74 -10.50
CA GLY A 258 16.26 5.18 -9.43
C GLY A 258 16.17 3.66 -9.43
N TYR A 259 17.09 3.00 -8.75
CA TYR A 259 17.05 1.56 -8.54
C TYR A 259 16.05 1.22 -7.43
N GLY A 260 15.26 0.16 -7.65
CA GLY A 260 14.20 -0.26 -6.74
C GLY A 260 14.17 -1.75 -6.51
N ASP A 261 13.01 -2.23 -6.07
CA ASP A 261 12.69 -3.53 -5.51
C ASP A 261 13.48 -3.80 -4.21
N GLY A 262 14.78 -3.89 -4.26
CA GLY A 262 15.65 -4.04 -3.10
C GLY A 262 16.21 -2.74 -2.53
N GLY A 263 15.73 -1.59 -2.96
CA GLY A 263 16.29 -0.29 -2.61
C GLY A 263 17.42 0.13 -3.55
N GLY A 264 18.24 1.09 -3.12
CA GLY A 264 19.34 1.68 -3.89
C GLY A 264 19.05 3.11 -4.33
N GLY A 265 17.88 3.35 -4.91
CA GLY A 265 17.44 4.70 -5.30
C GLY A 265 18.29 5.33 -6.39
N VAL A 266 18.36 6.64 -6.36
CA VAL A 266 19.07 7.45 -7.35
C VAL A 266 20.56 7.52 -7.01
N ASN A 267 21.40 7.19 -7.98
CA ASN A 267 22.84 7.33 -7.84
C ASN A 267 23.36 8.58 -8.58
N ARG A 268 24.66 8.88 -8.40
CA ARG A 268 25.33 10.01 -9.02
C ARG A 268 25.20 10.02 -10.53
N ASP A 269 25.34 8.85 -11.18
CA ASP A 269 25.29 8.76 -12.66
C ASP A 269 23.90 9.18 -13.18
N LEU A 270 22.83 8.81 -12.51
CA LEU A 270 21.47 9.19 -12.91
C LEU A 270 21.24 10.70 -12.78
N LEU A 271 21.76 11.34 -11.72
CA LEU A 271 21.68 12.79 -11.52
C LEU A 271 22.50 13.55 -12.58
N GLU A 272 23.72 13.10 -12.87
CA GLU A 272 24.53 13.68 -13.94
C GLU A 272 23.90 13.49 -15.32
N ARG A 273 23.31 12.29 -15.60
CA ARG A 273 22.58 12.05 -16.85
C ARG A 273 21.39 12.98 -16.99
N ARG A 274 20.60 13.21 -15.92
CA ARG A 274 19.48 14.17 -15.94
C ARG A 274 19.95 15.57 -16.39
N ARG A 275 21.04 16.08 -15.81
CA ARG A 275 21.62 17.38 -16.18
C ARG A 275 22.04 17.43 -17.65
N ARG A 276 22.71 16.39 -18.12
CA ARG A 276 23.28 16.30 -19.47
C ARG A 276 22.21 16.08 -20.54
N ILE A 277 21.26 15.15 -20.31
CA ILE A 277 20.17 14.85 -21.25
C ILE A 277 19.29 16.08 -21.44
N ASN A 278 19.08 16.86 -20.39
CA ASN A 278 18.31 18.09 -20.48
C ASN A 278 18.89 19.11 -21.47
N LYS A 279 20.17 19.00 -21.82
CA LYS A 279 20.84 19.86 -22.81
C LYS A 279 20.74 19.34 -24.24
N ILE A 280 20.36 18.09 -24.48
CA ILE A 280 20.40 17.45 -25.79
C ILE A 280 19.22 17.87 -26.65
N PRO A 281 19.43 18.50 -27.82
CA PRO A 281 18.36 18.84 -28.75
C PRO A 281 17.60 17.61 -29.24
N GLY A 282 16.28 17.76 -29.47
CA GLY A 282 15.42 16.69 -30.00
C GLY A 282 14.91 15.69 -28.95
N LEU A 283 15.34 15.81 -27.70
CA LEU A 283 14.77 15.08 -26.56
C LEU A 283 13.77 15.96 -25.78
N PRO A 284 12.80 15.35 -25.06
CA PRO A 284 11.99 16.05 -24.09
C PRO A 284 12.84 16.84 -23.09
N SER A 285 12.34 17.98 -22.63
CA SER A 285 13.01 18.72 -21.54
C SER A 285 12.78 18.00 -20.22
N LEU A 286 13.82 17.94 -19.38
CA LEU A 286 13.75 17.32 -18.06
C LEU A 286 13.72 18.37 -16.97
N GLU A 287 12.78 18.23 -16.06
CA GLU A 287 12.62 19.09 -14.87
C GLU A 287 12.56 18.23 -13.62
N THR A 288 13.28 18.63 -12.57
CA THR A 288 13.12 17.99 -11.26
C THR A 288 11.83 18.47 -10.63
N SER A 289 11.02 17.57 -10.08
CA SER A 289 9.72 17.89 -9.50
C SER A 289 9.38 16.91 -8.38
N THR A 290 8.35 17.23 -7.61
CA THR A 290 7.61 16.27 -6.79
C THR A 290 6.55 15.57 -7.64
N ALA A 291 6.10 14.40 -7.19
CA ALA A 291 4.96 13.73 -7.83
C ALA A 291 3.66 14.49 -7.59
N GLY A 292 3.48 15.07 -6.40
CA GLY A 292 2.31 15.90 -6.07
C GLY A 292 2.16 17.11 -6.99
N GLU A 293 3.27 17.82 -7.29
CA GLU A 293 3.26 18.92 -8.26
C GLU A 293 2.84 18.45 -9.66
N TYR A 294 3.42 17.35 -10.13
CA TYR A 294 3.02 16.75 -11.41
C TYR A 294 1.52 16.42 -11.46
N PHE A 295 1.00 15.78 -10.42
CA PHE A 295 -0.42 15.39 -10.39
C PHE A 295 -1.36 16.59 -10.30
N LYS A 296 -0.95 17.65 -9.64
CA LYS A 296 -1.68 18.93 -9.63
C LYS A 296 -1.77 19.53 -11.03
N ASP A 297 -0.65 19.60 -11.75
CA ASP A 297 -0.58 20.10 -13.12
C ASP A 297 -1.38 19.21 -14.08
N LEU A 298 -1.34 17.89 -13.90
CA LEU A 298 -2.15 16.94 -14.67
C LEU A 298 -3.65 17.13 -14.44
N LYS A 299 -4.09 17.33 -13.19
CA LYS A 299 -5.50 17.64 -12.86
C LYS A 299 -5.98 18.91 -13.58
N GLU A 300 -5.18 19.95 -13.56
CA GLU A 300 -5.53 21.20 -14.28
C GLU A 300 -5.53 20.98 -15.80
N THR A 301 -4.62 20.22 -16.34
CA THR A 301 -4.61 19.82 -17.77
C THR A 301 -5.89 19.07 -18.15
N VAL A 302 -6.28 18.08 -17.38
CA VAL A 302 -7.50 17.28 -17.59
C VAL A 302 -8.78 18.12 -17.45
N LYS A 303 -8.78 19.08 -16.54
CA LYS A 303 -9.93 19.99 -16.32
C LYS A 303 -10.12 20.98 -17.45
N ASN A 304 -9.02 21.47 -18.05
CA ASN A 304 -9.04 22.54 -19.04
C ASN A 304 -8.94 22.04 -20.50
N THR A 305 -8.79 20.76 -20.73
CA THR A 305 -8.69 20.19 -22.09
C THR A 305 -10.03 20.21 -22.81
N ASP A 306 -9.99 20.45 -24.13
CA ASP A 306 -11.12 20.22 -25.03
C ASP A 306 -11.19 18.79 -25.58
N LYS A 307 -10.22 17.96 -25.20
CA LYS A 307 -10.12 16.55 -25.63
C LYS A 307 -10.96 15.65 -24.75
N TYR A 308 -11.45 14.59 -25.32
CA TYR A 308 -12.15 13.55 -24.56
C TYR A 308 -11.19 12.85 -23.58
N VAL A 309 -11.54 12.85 -22.32
CA VAL A 309 -10.85 12.07 -21.29
C VAL A 309 -11.64 10.80 -21.03
N HIS A 310 -11.03 9.67 -21.32
CA HIS A 310 -11.67 8.37 -21.16
C HIS A 310 -12.09 8.09 -19.71
N THR A 311 -13.19 7.35 -19.53
CA THR A 311 -13.61 6.81 -18.23
C THR A 311 -13.56 5.29 -18.30
N TRP A 312 -12.73 4.69 -17.44
CA TRP A 312 -12.68 3.25 -17.24
C TRP A 312 -13.58 2.85 -16.08
N ASP A 313 -14.57 2.00 -16.35
CA ASP A 313 -15.56 1.51 -15.38
C ASP A 313 -15.34 0.01 -15.18
N GLY A 314 -14.71 -0.39 -14.10
CA GLY A 314 -14.31 -1.77 -13.83
C GLY A 314 -13.02 -1.89 -13.01
N GLU A 315 -12.55 -3.12 -12.81
CA GLU A 315 -11.26 -3.39 -12.19
C GLU A 315 -10.09 -3.03 -13.11
N LEU A 316 -8.91 -2.80 -12.53
CA LEU A 316 -7.65 -2.75 -13.26
C LEU A 316 -6.96 -4.11 -13.10
N TYR A 317 -7.20 -5.00 -14.04
CA TYR A 317 -6.77 -6.40 -14.00
C TYR A 317 -5.34 -6.58 -14.50
N LEU A 318 -4.55 -7.37 -13.76
CA LEU A 318 -3.23 -7.83 -14.19
C LEU A 318 -3.28 -9.29 -14.64
N GLU A 319 -2.92 -9.57 -15.89
CA GLU A 319 -2.86 -10.93 -16.43
C GLU A 319 -1.68 -11.74 -15.89
N TYR A 320 -0.57 -11.09 -15.65
CA TYR A 320 0.61 -11.69 -15.00
C TYR A 320 0.30 -12.01 -13.54
N HIS A 321 1.06 -12.90 -12.94
CA HIS A 321 0.99 -13.24 -11.52
C HIS A 321 -0.36 -13.82 -11.04
N ARG A 322 -1.15 -14.44 -11.92
CA ARG A 322 -2.48 -15.02 -11.55
C ARG A 322 -2.41 -16.07 -10.43
N GLY A 323 -1.28 -16.75 -10.27
CA GLY A 323 -1.04 -17.66 -9.17
C GLY A 323 -1.11 -17.01 -7.78
N THR A 324 -0.97 -15.69 -7.70
CA THR A 324 -1.04 -14.91 -6.45
C THR A 324 -2.39 -14.99 -5.75
N TYR A 325 -3.46 -15.27 -6.46
CA TYR A 325 -4.79 -15.45 -5.84
C TYR A 325 -4.93 -16.73 -5.02
N THR A 326 -4.08 -17.72 -5.23
CA THR A 326 -4.18 -19.03 -4.58
C THR A 326 -2.92 -19.48 -3.85
N SER A 327 -1.75 -18.94 -4.19
CA SER A 327 -0.47 -19.31 -3.56
C SER A 327 -0.47 -18.96 -2.07
N GLN A 328 0.18 -19.79 -1.24
CA GLN A 328 0.27 -19.58 0.21
C GLN A 328 -1.11 -19.37 0.88
N GLY A 329 -2.03 -20.31 0.65
CA GLY A 329 -3.41 -20.24 1.13
C GLY A 329 -3.56 -20.02 2.64
N TYR A 330 -2.58 -20.43 3.46
CA TYR A 330 -2.53 -20.15 4.89
C TYR A 330 -2.57 -18.64 5.18
N ASN A 331 -1.72 -17.85 4.49
CA ASN A 331 -1.65 -16.39 4.69
C ASN A 331 -2.97 -15.71 4.33
N LYS A 332 -3.59 -16.11 3.23
CA LYS A 332 -4.90 -15.58 2.79
C LYS A 332 -6.00 -15.89 3.81
N ARG A 333 -6.02 -17.13 4.31
CA ARG A 333 -6.96 -17.54 5.36
C ARG A 333 -6.74 -16.76 6.65
N MET A 334 -5.49 -16.61 7.10
CA MET A 334 -5.18 -15.89 8.34
C MET A 334 -5.47 -14.40 8.20
N ASN A 335 -5.15 -13.79 7.07
CA ASN A 335 -5.52 -12.41 6.80
C ASN A 335 -7.03 -12.22 7.01
N ARG A 336 -7.86 -13.02 6.34
CA ARG A 336 -9.31 -12.89 6.47
C ARG A 336 -9.81 -13.16 7.89
N LYS A 337 -9.24 -14.15 8.57
CA LYS A 337 -9.57 -14.47 9.96
C LYS A 337 -9.27 -13.29 10.89
N MET A 338 -8.11 -12.66 10.72
CA MET A 338 -7.69 -11.54 11.57
C MET A 338 -8.46 -10.25 11.28
N GLU A 339 -8.79 -9.96 10.04
CA GLU A 339 -9.67 -8.83 9.69
C GLU A 339 -11.02 -8.92 10.45
N LEU A 340 -11.59 -10.12 10.50
CA LEU A 340 -12.87 -10.34 11.20
C LEU A 340 -12.71 -10.33 12.73
N LEU A 341 -11.61 -10.87 13.25
CA LEU A 341 -11.32 -10.90 14.68
C LEU A 341 -11.11 -9.48 15.24
N TYR A 342 -10.34 -8.65 14.53
CA TYR A 342 -10.07 -7.27 14.93
C TYR A 342 -11.34 -6.40 14.90
N ARG A 343 -12.15 -6.55 13.85
CA ARG A 343 -13.47 -5.92 13.80
C ARG A 343 -14.31 -6.28 15.03
N ARG A 344 -14.32 -7.55 15.44
CA ARG A 344 -15.05 -8.02 16.63
C ARG A 344 -14.46 -7.43 17.91
N ALA A 345 -13.14 -7.44 18.07
CA ALA A 345 -12.47 -6.90 19.24
C ALA A 345 -12.76 -5.40 19.41
N GLU A 346 -12.63 -4.60 18.36
CA GLU A 346 -12.92 -3.17 18.36
C GLU A 346 -14.40 -2.88 18.66
N TRP A 347 -15.31 -3.66 18.08
CA TRP A 347 -16.73 -3.50 18.33
C TRP A 347 -17.10 -3.78 19.79
N LEU A 348 -16.58 -4.85 20.39
CA LEU A 348 -16.78 -5.17 21.81
C LEU A 348 -16.20 -4.08 22.71
N SER A 349 -14.99 -3.61 22.40
CA SER A 349 -14.36 -2.50 23.11
C SER A 349 -15.20 -1.22 23.04
N ALA A 350 -15.71 -0.86 21.88
CA ALA A 350 -16.57 0.32 21.69
C ALA A 350 -17.90 0.19 22.43
N MET A 351 -18.54 -1.00 22.44
CA MET A 351 -19.77 -1.24 23.22
C MET A 351 -19.54 -1.07 24.74
N GLN A 352 -18.41 -1.58 25.22
CA GLN A 352 -18.06 -1.44 26.63
C GLN A 352 -17.82 0.02 27.00
N ALA A 353 -17.07 0.74 26.15
CA ALA A 353 -16.84 2.17 26.33
C ALA A 353 -18.14 2.97 26.36
N ALA A 354 -19.10 2.65 25.50
CA ALA A 354 -20.41 3.28 25.49
C ALA A 354 -21.21 3.01 26.79
N ARG A 355 -21.03 1.84 27.42
CA ARG A 355 -21.68 1.47 28.68
C ARG A 355 -21.04 2.09 29.92
N LYS A 356 -19.69 2.11 29.95
CA LYS A 356 -18.91 2.55 31.12
C LYS A 356 -18.45 4.01 31.02
N GLY A 357 -18.51 4.63 29.85
CA GLY A 357 -18.03 5.99 29.59
C GLY A 357 -16.51 6.11 29.53
N ASP A 358 -15.79 5.00 29.43
CA ASP A 358 -14.34 4.97 29.38
C ASP A 358 -13.85 3.98 28.31
N LEU A 359 -12.87 4.40 27.53
CA LEU A 359 -12.22 3.62 26.48
C LEU A 359 -10.75 3.37 26.87
N SER A 360 -10.36 2.12 26.99
CA SER A 360 -8.99 1.75 27.34
C SER A 360 -7.99 2.19 26.27
N LEU A 361 -7.17 3.19 26.57
CA LEU A 361 -6.12 3.65 25.67
C LEU A 361 -5.08 2.55 25.38
N ALA A 362 -4.72 1.76 26.39
CA ALA A 362 -3.76 0.66 26.22
C ALA A 362 -4.27 -0.42 25.26
N GLU A 363 -5.57 -0.73 25.27
CA GLU A 363 -6.17 -1.68 24.33
C GLU A 363 -6.23 -1.11 22.91
N GLN A 364 -6.52 0.19 22.77
CA GLN A 364 -6.50 0.85 21.47
C GLN A 364 -5.09 0.86 20.85
N GLU A 365 -4.07 1.13 21.66
CA GLU A 365 -2.68 1.08 21.24
C GLU A 365 -2.30 -0.34 20.82
N ALA A 366 -2.65 -1.36 21.61
CA ALA A 366 -2.40 -2.76 21.30
C ALA A 366 -3.08 -3.19 19.99
N LEU A 367 -4.36 -2.84 19.81
CA LEU A 367 -5.09 -3.12 18.56
C LEU A 367 -4.50 -2.37 17.37
N THR A 368 -4.02 -1.13 17.56
CA THR A 368 -3.34 -0.38 16.50
C THR A 368 -2.05 -1.07 16.07
N GLU A 369 -1.23 -1.53 17.01
CA GLU A 369 -0.03 -2.31 16.69
C GLU A 369 -0.36 -3.63 15.97
N GLY A 370 -1.40 -4.31 16.41
CA GLY A 370 -1.88 -5.50 15.71
C GLY A 370 -2.38 -5.20 14.29
N TRP A 371 -3.08 -4.08 14.09
CA TRP A 371 -3.45 -3.63 12.74
C TRP A 371 -2.21 -3.35 11.87
N LYS A 372 -1.19 -2.67 12.38
CA LYS A 372 0.05 -2.44 11.62
C LYS A 372 0.68 -3.75 11.14
N LEU A 373 0.69 -4.79 12.00
CA LEU A 373 1.16 -6.12 11.60
C LEU A 373 0.28 -6.77 10.52
N ILE A 374 -1.06 -6.68 10.63
CA ILE A 374 -1.98 -7.15 9.60
C ILE A 374 -1.67 -6.43 8.27
N LEU A 375 -1.61 -5.11 8.30
CA LEU A 375 -1.40 -4.27 7.12
C LEU A 375 -0.04 -4.54 6.48
N THR A 376 1.01 -4.77 7.26
CA THR A 376 2.33 -5.14 6.75
C THR A 376 2.31 -6.51 6.06
N ASN A 377 1.59 -7.50 6.62
CA ASN A 377 1.41 -8.80 6.00
C ASN A 377 0.52 -8.77 4.73
N GLN A 378 -0.15 -7.65 4.45
CA GLN A 378 -0.90 -7.40 3.22
C GLN A 378 -0.04 -6.79 2.10
N PHE A 379 1.25 -6.56 2.34
CA PHE A 379 2.18 -6.12 1.29
C PHE A 379 2.08 -7.02 0.06
N HIS A 380 2.20 -6.41 -1.14
CA HIS A 380 1.87 -7.05 -2.41
C HIS A 380 2.75 -8.25 -2.80
N ASP A 381 3.83 -8.53 -2.09
CA ASP A 381 4.61 -9.76 -2.22
C ASP A 381 4.45 -10.73 -1.03
N ILE A 382 3.82 -10.33 0.06
CA ILE A 382 3.57 -11.22 1.21
C ILE A 382 2.25 -11.97 1.03
N ILE A 383 1.10 -11.27 1.08
CA ILE A 383 -0.20 -11.93 0.96
C ILE A 383 -0.41 -12.67 -0.37
N PRO A 384 0.09 -12.18 -1.52
CA PRO A 384 0.00 -12.91 -2.79
C PRO A 384 0.76 -14.24 -2.82
N GLY A 385 1.75 -14.42 -1.98
CA GLY A 385 2.50 -15.66 -1.94
C GLY A 385 3.73 -15.70 -2.84
N SER A 386 4.25 -14.54 -3.25
CA SER A 386 5.37 -14.39 -4.19
C SER A 386 6.74 -14.25 -3.51
N SER A 387 6.78 -14.26 -2.18
CA SER A 387 8.02 -14.20 -1.39
C SER A 387 8.69 -15.56 -1.19
N ILE A 388 9.93 -15.52 -0.68
CA ILE A 388 10.68 -16.73 -0.26
C ILE A 388 10.03 -17.39 0.96
N HIS A 389 10.33 -18.67 1.17
CA HIS A 389 9.73 -19.50 2.23
C HIS A 389 9.84 -18.90 3.63
N GLU A 390 10.98 -18.33 3.97
CA GLU A 390 11.25 -17.75 5.30
C GLU A 390 10.35 -16.57 5.64
N VAL A 391 9.84 -15.85 4.65
CA VAL A 391 8.85 -14.78 4.85
C VAL A 391 7.55 -15.34 5.41
N TYR A 392 7.14 -16.51 4.97
CA TYR A 392 5.92 -17.18 5.47
C TYR A 392 6.10 -17.82 6.85
N GLU A 393 7.33 -18.17 7.23
CA GLU A 393 7.65 -18.53 8.61
C GLU A 393 7.52 -17.31 9.54
N ASP A 394 7.99 -16.15 9.12
CA ASP A 394 7.84 -14.90 9.87
C ASP A 394 6.37 -14.48 9.96
N SER A 395 5.66 -14.50 8.84
CA SER A 395 4.23 -14.20 8.77
C SER A 395 3.38 -15.06 9.72
N ARG A 396 3.74 -16.34 9.91
CA ARG A 396 3.06 -17.21 10.91
C ARG A 396 3.24 -16.72 12.34
N LYS A 397 4.42 -16.18 12.68
CA LYS A 397 4.69 -15.60 14.00
C LYS A 397 3.92 -14.31 14.19
N ASP A 398 3.87 -13.48 13.15
CA ASP A 398 3.10 -12.24 13.17
C ASP A 398 1.62 -12.54 13.37
N TYR A 399 1.04 -13.47 12.61
CA TYR A 399 -0.37 -13.85 12.78
C TYR A 399 -0.68 -14.44 14.16
N ALA A 400 0.23 -15.20 14.77
CA ALA A 400 0.07 -15.67 16.13
C ALA A 400 0.05 -14.50 17.15
N LYS A 401 0.91 -13.50 16.99
CA LYS A 401 0.91 -12.29 17.81
C LYS A 401 -0.37 -11.45 17.59
N ILE A 402 -0.76 -11.27 16.35
CA ILE A 402 -1.99 -10.56 15.97
C ILE A 402 -3.22 -11.21 16.63
N GLU A 403 -3.35 -12.54 16.52
CA GLU A 403 -4.44 -13.32 17.12
C GLU A 403 -4.46 -13.16 18.64
N GLN A 404 -3.30 -13.30 19.29
CA GLN A 404 -3.17 -13.15 20.75
C GLN A 404 -3.63 -11.77 21.25
N ILE A 405 -3.23 -10.68 20.56
CA ILE A 405 -3.64 -9.32 20.95
C ILE A 405 -5.16 -9.17 20.90
N ALA A 406 -5.79 -9.60 19.83
CA ALA A 406 -7.23 -9.42 19.67
C ALA A 406 -8.03 -10.36 20.56
N GLU A 407 -7.58 -11.60 20.79
CA GLU A 407 -8.24 -12.53 21.70
C GLU A 407 -8.20 -12.02 23.14
N GLN A 408 -7.09 -11.46 23.62
CA GLN A 408 -7.00 -10.83 24.93
C GLN A 408 -8.04 -9.71 25.11
N VAL A 409 -8.26 -8.88 24.11
CA VAL A 409 -9.29 -7.84 24.14
C VAL A 409 -10.68 -8.46 24.16
N VAL A 410 -10.96 -9.45 23.32
CA VAL A 410 -12.26 -10.14 23.27
C VAL A 410 -12.57 -10.80 24.60
N ASP A 411 -11.64 -11.57 25.15
CA ASP A 411 -11.81 -12.30 26.42
C ASP A 411 -12.06 -11.34 27.58
N HIS A 412 -11.29 -10.25 27.65
CA HIS A 412 -11.48 -9.21 28.67
C HIS A 412 -12.92 -8.67 28.69
N TYR A 413 -13.52 -8.40 27.53
CA TYR A 413 -14.89 -7.89 27.44
C TYR A 413 -15.93 -8.98 27.64
N LEU A 414 -15.70 -10.20 27.22
CA LEU A 414 -16.61 -11.33 27.47
C LEU A 414 -16.66 -11.68 28.94
N GLU A 415 -15.53 -11.74 29.65
CA GLU A 415 -15.47 -12.00 31.10
C GLU A 415 -16.22 -10.94 31.92
N GLN A 416 -16.10 -9.68 31.55
CA GLN A 416 -16.85 -8.59 32.21
C GLN A 416 -18.36 -8.60 31.95
N SER A 417 -18.80 -9.36 30.95
CA SER A 417 -20.20 -9.49 30.56
C SER A 417 -20.91 -10.66 31.28
N VAL A 418 -20.16 -11.51 31.97
CA VAL A 418 -20.71 -12.64 32.74
C VAL A 418 -21.26 -12.12 34.08
N SER A 419 -22.54 -12.40 34.39
CA SER A 419 -23.07 -12.25 35.72
C SER A 419 -23.12 -13.62 36.42
N GLU A 420 -22.72 -13.67 37.70
CA GLU A 420 -22.71 -14.91 38.49
C GLU A 420 -24.08 -15.58 38.59
N ASP A 421 -25.16 -14.84 38.37
CA ASP A 421 -26.55 -15.31 38.43
C ASP A 421 -27.18 -15.63 37.06
N SER A 422 -26.39 -15.60 35.97
CA SER A 422 -26.93 -15.80 34.62
C SER A 422 -27.31 -17.26 34.36
N GLN A 423 -28.58 -17.51 34.05
CA GLN A 423 -29.09 -18.81 33.61
C GLN A 423 -28.97 -19.00 32.10
N GLY A 424 -28.01 -18.31 31.43
CA GLY A 424 -27.91 -18.34 29.98
C GLY A 424 -26.59 -17.84 29.44
N PHE A 425 -26.54 -17.76 28.11
CA PHE A 425 -25.39 -17.34 27.33
C PHE A 425 -25.80 -16.16 26.47
N THR A 426 -24.88 -15.21 26.30
CA THR A 426 -25.10 -14.08 25.37
C THR A 426 -24.32 -14.37 24.10
N VAL A 427 -25.01 -14.34 22.97
CA VAL A 427 -24.41 -14.42 21.63
C VAL A 427 -24.30 -13.02 21.06
N TYR A 428 -23.09 -12.62 20.70
CA TYR A 428 -22.80 -11.31 20.12
C TYR A 428 -22.60 -11.40 18.62
N ASN A 429 -23.24 -10.51 17.88
CA ASN A 429 -23.09 -10.38 16.42
C ASN A 429 -22.40 -9.07 16.08
N ALA A 430 -21.15 -9.14 15.62
CA ALA A 430 -20.39 -7.98 15.14
C ALA A 430 -20.60 -7.71 13.62
N SER A 431 -21.52 -8.40 12.96
CA SER A 431 -21.84 -8.19 11.54
C SER A 431 -22.80 -7.03 11.35
N GLY A 432 -22.83 -6.44 10.15
CA GLY A 432 -23.78 -5.38 9.79
C GLY A 432 -25.14 -5.91 9.32
N TRP A 433 -25.47 -7.18 9.58
CA TRP A 433 -26.74 -7.85 9.25
C TRP A 433 -27.10 -8.85 10.32
N ASP A 434 -28.39 -9.18 10.42
CA ASP A 434 -28.88 -10.20 11.35
C ASP A 434 -28.35 -11.57 10.98
N LEU A 435 -28.05 -12.40 11.99
CA LEU A 435 -27.48 -13.73 11.79
C LEU A 435 -28.38 -14.82 12.38
N ASP A 436 -28.52 -15.88 11.61
CA ASP A 436 -28.92 -17.20 12.09
C ASP A 436 -27.67 -18.07 12.07
N GLU A 437 -27.18 -18.50 13.24
CA GLU A 437 -25.88 -19.17 13.35
C GLU A 437 -25.90 -20.29 14.38
N ILE A 438 -25.11 -21.33 14.14
CA ILE A 438 -24.90 -22.40 15.11
C ILE A 438 -23.73 -22.03 16.01
N VAL A 439 -24.02 -21.84 17.29
CA VAL A 439 -23.03 -21.44 18.29
C VAL A 439 -22.68 -22.58 19.23
N ALA A 440 -21.40 -22.71 19.57
CA ALA A 440 -20.93 -23.62 20.58
C ALA A 440 -21.14 -23.00 21.98
N VAL A 441 -21.91 -23.63 22.84
CA VAL A 441 -22.10 -23.16 24.20
C VAL A 441 -21.21 -23.93 25.18
N PRO A 442 -20.59 -23.24 26.16
CA PRO A 442 -19.54 -23.82 27.00
C PRO A 442 -20.11 -24.68 28.16
N THR A 443 -21.11 -25.50 27.90
CA THR A 443 -21.70 -26.31 28.99
C THR A 443 -21.35 -27.79 28.89
N GLY A 444 -21.17 -28.36 27.70
CA GLY A 444 -20.98 -29.81 27.51
C GLY A 444 -22.12 -30.70 28.02
N LYS A 445 -23.24 -30.09 28.49
CA LYS A 445 -24.41 -30.84 28.99
C LYS A 445 -25.53 -30.76 27.96
N GLU A 446 -26.33 -31.84 27.91
CA GLU A 446 -27.59 -31.84 27.19
C GLU A 446 -28.61 -31.03 27.97
N GLY A 447 -29.44 -30.28 27.29
CA GLY A 447 -30.48 -29.46 27.93
C GLY A 447 -31.40 -28.81 26.91
N VAL A 448 -32.44 -28.20 27.39
CA VAL A 448 -33.34 -27.37 26.59
C VAL A 448 -32.82 -25.93 26.62
N PHE A 449 -32.64 -25.37 25.45
CA PHE A 449 -32.22 -23.96 25.26
C PHE A 449 -33.39 -23.19 24.68
N THR A 450 -33.59 -21.96 25.15
CA THR A 450 -34.67 -21.08 24.69
C THR A 450 -34.11 -19.69 24.39
N ASP A 451 -34.82 -18.93 23.55
CA ASP A 451 -34.64 -17.50 23.44
C ASP A 451 -35.19 -16.77 24.68
N ALA A 452 -35.07 -15.45 24.71
CA ALA A 452 -35.59 -14.61 25.79
C ALA A 452 -37.12 -14.61 25.87
N GLN A 453 -37.82 -15.04 24.81
CA GLN A 453 -39.29 -15.17 24.72
C GLN A 453 -39.80 -16.57 25.17
N GLY A 454 -38.87 -17.50 25.44
CA GLY A 454 -39.20 -18.87 25.85
C GLY A 454 -39.40 -19.84 24.69
N ASN A 455 -39.09 -19.44 23.44
CA ASN A 455 -39.16 -20.37 22.31
C ASN A 455 -37.97 -21.34 22.36
N VAL A 456 -38.22 -22.62 22.15
CA VAL A 456 -37.19 -23.67 22.19
C VAL A 456 -36.30 -23.54 20.95
N LEU A 457 -34.97 -23.45 21.18
CA LEU A 457 -33.98 -23.41 20.16
C LEU A 457 -33.44 -24.81 19.84
N PRO A 458 -33.29 -25.18 18.56
CA PRO A 458 -32.65 -26.43 18.18
C PRO A 458 -31.23 -26.54 18.77
N SER A 459 -30.95 -27.72 19.36
CA SER A 459 -29.62 -27.95 19.94
C SER A 459 -29.17 -29.40 19.74
N GLN A 460 -27.87 -29.58 19.66
CA GLN A 460 -27.25 -30.92 19.51
C GLN A 460 -25.94 -30.98 20.27
N LYS A 461 -25.74 -32.05 21.03
CA LYS A 461 -24.44 -32.35 21.63
C LYS A 461 -23.63 -33.21 20.70
N VAL A 462 -22.37 -32.81 20.48
CA VAL A 462 -21.36 -33.59 19.74
C VAL A 462 -20.12 -33.62 20.62
N ASP A 463 -19.77 -34.84 21.03
CA ASP A 463 -18.72 -35.12 22.01
C ASP A 463 -18.96 -34.35 23.34
N ASN A 464 -18.08 -33.41 23.66
CA ASN A 464 -18.17 -32.59 24.87
C ASN A 464 -18.64 -31.14 24.60
N VAL A 465 -19.14 -30.86 23.39
CA VAL A 465 -19.61 -29.54 23.00
C VAL A 465 -21.09 -29.60 22.68
N THR A 466 -21.87 -28.66 23.23
CA THR A 466 -23.27 -28.49 22.84
C THR A 466 -23.38 -27.33 21.86
N TYR A 467 -23.99 -27.57 20.73
CA TYR A 467 -24.26 -26.59 19.69
C TYR A 467 -25.73 -26.18 19.78
N VAL A 468 -25.98 -24.87 19.69
CA VAL A 468 -27.35 -24.31 19.74
C VAL A 468 -27.54 -23.41 18.52
N GLN A 469 -28.67 -23.51 17.86
CA GLN A 469 -29.03 -22.60 16.77
C GLN A 469 -29.52 -21.28 17.38
N ALA A 470 -28.72 -20.24 17.23
CA ALA A 470 -29.13 -18.88 17.59
C ALA A 470 -29.81 -18.24 16.36
N GLU A 471 -31.06 -17.83 16.50
CA GLU A 471 -31.86 -17.25 15.42
C GLU A 471 -32.02 -15.74 15.62
N ALA A 472 -32.06 -14.99 14.51
CA ALA A 472 -32.31 -13.55 14.47
C ALA A 472 -31.41 -12.74 15.43
N VAL A 473 -30.12 -13.10 15.52
CA VAL A 473 -29.17 -12.31 16.32
C VAL A 473 -28.96 -10.97 15.61
N PRO A 474 -29.40 -9.84 16.20
CA PRO A 474 -29.48 -8.58 15.47
C PRO A 474 -28.11 -8.05 15.05
N ALA A 475 -28.07 -7.35 13.92
CA ALA A 475 -26.87 -6.67 13.41
C ALA A 475 -26.27 -5.76 14.49
N MET A 476 -24.92 -5.83 14.65
CA MET A 476 -24.20 -5.05 15.67
C MET A 476 -24.84 -5.12 17.06
N GLY A 477 -25.34 -6.32 17.42
CA GLY A 477 -26.13 -6.52 18.62
C GLY A 477 -25.84 -7.84 19.32
N HIS A 478 -26.78 -8.25 20.15
CA HIS A 478 -26.66 -9.50 20.91
C HIS A 478 -28.00 -10.16 21.13
N HIS A 479 -28.01 -11.45 21.41
CA HIS A 479 -29.16 -12.25 21.76
C HIS A 479 -28.83 -13.14 22.95
N MET A 480 -29.78 -13.28 23.90
CA MET A 480 -29.61 -14.12 25.05
C MET A 480 -30.23 -15.51 24.79
N ILE A 481 -29.45 -16.55 25.02
CA ILE A 481 -29.87 -17.94 25.01
C ILE A 481 -29.96 -18.41 26.46
N LEU A 482 -31.17 -18.78 26.91
CA LEU A 482 -31.39 -19.31 28.23
C LEU A 482 -31.23 -20.83 28.27
N SER A 483 -30.60 -21.33 29.33
CA SER A 483 -30.43 -22.77 29.53
C SER A 483 -31.34 -23.24 30.67
N LEU A 484 -32.23 -24.17 30.38
CA LEU A 484 -33.11 -24.78 31.39
C LEU A 484 -32.42 -25.95 32.13
N ILE A 485 -31.13 -26.12 32.00
CA ILE A 485 -30.34 -27.18 32.70
C ILE A 485 -30.36 -26.95 34.24
N HIS A 486 -30.60 -25.74 34.71
CA HIS A 486 -30.57 -25.38 36.13
C HIS A 486 -31.91 -25.34 36.83
N ILE A 487 -33.02 -25.78 36.20
CA ILE A 487 -34.27 -25.98 36.90
C ILE A 487 -34.08 -27.19 37.81
N SER A 488 -33.88 -26.94 39.10
CA SER A 488 -33.88 -27.97 40.11
C SER A 488 -35.20 -28.75 40.02
N GLU A 489 -35.11 -30.08 40.09
CA GLU A 489 -36.33 -30.93 40.20
C GLU A 489 -37.30 -30.35 41.22
N PRO A 490 -38.61 -30.28 40.90
CA PRO A 490 -39.58 -29.87 41.90
C PRO A 490 -39.47 -30.85 43.06
N THR A 491 -39.14 -30.34 44.26
CA THR A 491 -39.17 -31.07 45.50
C THR A 491 -40.56 -31.68 45.62
N ARG A 492 -40.71 -32.99 45.46
CA ARG A 492 -41.94 -33.71 45.86
C ARG A 492 -42.12 -33.45 47.35
N LEU A 493 -43.04 -32.55 47.69
CA LEU A 493 -43.64 -32.53 49.02
C LEU A 493 -44.42 -33.86 49.18
N GLY A 494 -43.89 -34.75 49.98
CA GLY A 494 -44.58 -35.95 50.43
C GLY A 494 -45.71 -35.62 51.42
#